data_42e1a17a28e483f7681fdbb25ede1d3c
#
_entry.id   42e1a17a28e483f7681fdbb25ede1d3c
#
_cell.length_a   1.000
_cell.length_b   1.000
_cell.length_c   1.000
_cell.angle_alpha   90.00
_cell.angle_beta   90.00
_cell.angle_gamma   90.00
#
_symmetry.space_group_name_H-M   'P 1'
#
loop_
_entity.id
_entity.type
_entity.pdbx_description
1 polymer ?
#
loop_
_entity_poly.entity_id
_entity_poly.type
_entity_poly.pdbx_seq_one_letter_code
_entity_poly.pdbx_strand_id
1 'polypeptide(L)'
;WRSFLPLLLFFGAVPVVLLAEVSWTPMSEGFDRTWWWPLICLDIAMAGQVIRALCVGYTPRGTSGRNTKEGQVAESLNTLGMYSICRHPLYLGNLLMWLGIVLYIGHIWFAVVFLLLYALYYERIMFAEEQFLRGKFGQDYLDWSASVPAFWPALGRWKEPEVGFSMRNVLKREYNGFFAV
;
A
#
# COMPACT_ATOMS: atom_id res chain seq x y z
N TRP A 1 9.66 2.39 12.85
CA TRP A 1 10.33 1.95 11.62
C TRP A 1 9.45 2.13 10.37
N ARG A 2 8.13 1.83 10.42
CA ARG A 2 7.20 1.97 9.27
C ARG A 2 7.18 3.38 8.66
N SER A 3 7.44 4.42 9.46
CA SER A 3 7.43 5.82 9.03
C SER A 3 8.73 6.26 8.34
N PHE A 4 9.80 5.47 8.43
CA PHE A 4 11.11 5.86 7.87
C PHE A 4 11.35 5.33 6.45
N LEU A 5 10.60 4.31 6.00
CA LEU A 5 10.76 3.79 4.63
C LEU A 5 10.53 4.85 3.55
N PRO A 6 9.46 5.68 3.64
CA PRO A 6 9.27 6.79 2.72
C PRO A 6 10.44 7.77 2.69
N LEU A 7 10.99 8.09 3.87
CA LEU A 7 12.15 8.98 3.97
C LEU A 7 13.41 8.37 3.34
N LEU A 8 13.66 7.07 3.58
CA LEU A 8 14.79 6.36 2.96
C LEU A 8 14.67 6.31 1.44
N LEU A 9 13.46 6.08 0.92
CA LEU A 9 13.19 6.11 -0.51
C LEU A 9 13.37 7.52 -1.08
N PHE A 10 12.91 8.55 -0.38
CA PHE A 10 13.09 9.93 -0.79
C PHE A 10 14.59 10.31 -0.84
N PHE A 11 15.34 10.03 0.22
CA PHE A 11 16.78 10.29 0.26
C PHE A 11 17.57 9.42 -0.74
N GLY A 12 17.08 8.21 -1.05
CA GLY A 12 17.64 7.36 -2.11
C GLY A 12 17.33 7.87 -3.52
N ALA A 13 16.15 8.46 -3.72
CA ALA A 13 15.72 9.01 -5.01
C ALA A 13 16.49 10.29 -5.38
N VAL A 14 16.79 11.16 -4.41
CA VAL A 14 17.50 12.43 -4.66
C VAL A 14 18.86 12.22 -5.34
N PRO A 15 19.77 11.36 -4.87
CA PRO A 15 21.01 11.07 -5.58
C PRO A 15 20.77 10.49 -6.97
N VAL A 16 19.77 9.59 -7.12
CA VAL A 16 19.44 8.99 -8.42
C VAL A 16 18.99 10.06 -9.41
N VAL A 17 18.12 10.98 -9.00
CA VAL A 17 17.66 12.08 -9.84
C VAL A 17 18.82 13.02 -10.20
N LEU A 18 19.68 13.37 -9.24
CA LEU A 18 20.82 14.27 -9.47
C LEU A 18 21.92 13.62 -10.34
N LEU A 19 22.17 12.32 -10.17
CA LEU A 19 23.15 11.58 -10.96
C LEU A 19 22.59 11.16 -12.31
N ALA A 20 21.29 11.06 -12.46
CA ALA A 20 20.62 10.70 -13.72
C ALA A 20 20.77 11.78 -14.79
N GLU A 21 21.06 13.03 -14.43
CA GLU A 21 21.45 14.04 -15.42
C GLU A 21 22.77 13.66 -16.15
N VAL A 22 23.56 12.74 -15.56
CA VAL A 22 24.87 12.34 -16.10
C VAL A 22 24.77 11.13 -17.04
N SER A 23 23.73 10.33 -16.96
CA SER A 23 23.60 9.11 -17.78
C SER A 23 22.15 8.65 -17.96
N TRP A 24 21.27 9.55 -18.40
CA TRP A 24 19.92 9.15 -18.77
C TRP A 24 19.94 8.22 -19.98
N THR A 25 19.85 6.92 -19.74
CA THR A 25 19.20 6.06 -20.71
C THR A 25 17.70 6.15 -20.39
N PRO A 26 16.92 6.93 -21.12
CA PRO A 26 15.49 6.98 -20.91
C PRO A 26 14.93 5.57 -21.07
N MET A 27 13.90 5.22 -20.32
CA MET A 27 13.14 3.97 -20.49
C MET A 27 12.57 3.79 -21.90
N SER A 28 12.84 4.76 -22.76
CA SER A 28 12.42 4.80 -24.16
C SER A 28 13.34 5.66 -25.00
N GLU A 29 14.34 5.08 -25.58
CA GLU A 29 14.71 5.55 -26.92
C GLU A 29 13.52 5.18 -27.82
N GLY A 30 12.61 6.14 -28.09
CA GLY A 30 11.43 5.96 -28.93
C GLY A 30 10.07 6.10 -28.25
N PHE A 31 9.99 6.22 -26.93
CA PHE A 31 8.72 6.43 -26.24
C PHE A 31 8.59 7.91 -25.88
N ASP A 32 7.79 8.62 -26.63
CA ASP A 32 7.54 10.05 -26.39
C ASP A 32 6.84 10.20 -25.02
N ARG A 33 7.62 10.55 -23.97
CA ARG A 33 7.14 10.84 -22.61
C ARG A 33 6.42 12.18 -22.54
N THR A 34 5.53 12.43 -23.47
CA THR A 34 4.71 13.61 -23.53
C THR A 34 3.78 13.73 -22.31
N TRP A 35 2.81 14.56 -22.37
CA TRP A 35 1.87 14.90 -21.31
C TRP A 35 1.12 13.72 -20.67
N TRP A 36 1.00 12.56 -21.34
CA TRP A 36 0.21 11.41 -20.84
C TRP A 36 0.95 10.53 -19.83
N TRP A 37 2.30 10.46 -19.86
CA TRP A 37 3.07 9.65 -18.89
C TRP A 37 2.90 10.11 -17.44
N PRO A 38 3.03 11.42 -17.12
CA PRO A 38 2.72 11.93 -15.79
C PRO A 38 1.31 11.59 -15.33
N LEU A 39 0.32 11.61 -16.24
CA LEU A 39 -1.06 11.27 -15.94
C LEU A 39 -1.21 9.79 -15.55
N ILE A 40 -0.57 8.87 -16.28
CA ILE A 40 -0.58 7.45 -15.91
C ILE A 40 0.08 7.23 -14.54
N CYS A 41 1.21 7.87 -14.27
CA CYS A 41 1.87 7.77 -12.98
C CYS A 41 0.98 8.29 -11.85
N LEU A 42 0.29 9.41 -12.08
CA LEU A 42 -0.68 9.97 -11.16
C LEU A 42 -1.87 9.04 -10.95
N ASP A 43 -2.43 8.47 -12.04
CA ASP A 43 -3.55 7.52 -11.95
C ASP A 43 -3.19 6.28 -11.13
N ILE A 44 -1.98 5.74 -11.31
CA ILE A 44 -1.48 4.62 -10.49
C ILE A 44 -1.40 5.02 -9.01
N ALA A 45 -0.83 6.19 -8.71
CA ALA A 45 -0.73 6.68 -7.34
C ALA A 45 -2.12 6.93 -6.73
N MET A 46 -3.02 7.54 -7.49
CA MET A 46 -4.41 7.79 -7.06
C MET A 46 -5.20 6.50 -6.85
N ALA A 47 -5.01 5.47 -7.68
CA ALA A 47 -5.60 4.15 -7.47
C ALA A 47 -5.16 3.56 -6.12
N GLY A 48 -3.88 3.70 -5.75
CA GLY A 48 -3.38 3.33 -4.43
C GLY A 48 -4.08 4.09 -3.30
N GLN A 49 -4.26 5.40 -3.46
CA GLN A 49 -4.96 6.25 -2.48
C GLN A 49 -6.44 5.86 -2.36
N VAL A 50 -7.12 5.54 -3.46
CA VAL A 50 -8.51 5.06 -3.45
C VAL A 50 -8.62 3.74 -2.69
N ILE A 51 -7.75 2.77 -2.92
CA ILE A 51 -7.73 1.50 -2.17
C ILE A 51 -7.60 1.78 -0.67
N ARG A 52 -6.69 2.66 -0.25
CA ARG A 52 -6.53 3.04 1.15
C ARG A 52 -7.77 3.73 1.71
N ALA A 53 -8.35 4.66 0.96
CA ALA A 53 -9.58 5.34 1.35
C ALA A 53 -10.75 4.35 1.55
N LEU A 54 -10.90 3.37 0.67
CA LEU A 54 -11.91 2.31 0.81
C LEU A 54 -11.63 1.44 2.05
N CYS A 55 -10.38 1.04 2.29
CA CYS A 55 -10.02 0.30 3.49
C CYS A 55 -10.39 1.05 4.77
N VAL A 56 -9.99 2.33 4.86
CA VAL A 56 -10.20 3.14 6.06
C VAL A 56 -11.65 3.59 6.21
N GLY A 57 -12.31 3.91 5.08
CA GLY A 57 -13.68 4.40 5.05
C GLY A 57 -14.72 3.38 5.51
N TYR A 58 -14.48 2.10 5.21
CA TYR A 58 -15.36 0.98 5.58
C TYR A 58 -14.89 0.20 6.83
N THR A 59 -13.83 0.64 7.48
CA THR A 59 -13.31 -0.07 8.67
C THR A 59 -14.04 0.36 9.93
N PRO A 60 -14.66 -0.56 10.68
CA PRO A 60 -15.24 -0.27 11.99
C PRO A 60 -14.22 0.28 12.98
N ARG A 61 -14.67 0.99 14.02
CA ARG A 61 -13.78 1.48 15.07
C ARG A 61 -13.23 0.30 15.87
N GLY A 62 -11.94 0.34 16.20
CA GLY A 62 -11.30 -0.72 16.99
C GLY A 62 -10.81 -1.93 16.19
N THR A 63 -11.20 -2.05 14.90
CA THR A 63 -10.72 -3.13 14.04
C THR A 63 -9.38 -2.78 13.40
N SER A 64 -8.57 -3.80 13.21
CA SER A 64 -7.36 -3.91 12.42
C SER A 64 -6.15 -3.06 12.78
N GLY A 65 -5.05 -3.74 12.87
CA GLY A 65 -3.69 -3.43 12.47
C GLY A 65 -3.09 -2.06 12.81
N ARG A 66 -3.63 -1.30 13.74
CA ARG A 66 -2.98 -0.09 14.23
C ARG A 66 -1.90 -0.47 15.23
N ASN A 67 -0.64 -0.28 14.86
CA ASN A 67 0.41 -0.20 15.86
C ASN A 67 0.18 1.09 16.66
N THR A 68 -0.26 0.94 17.89
CA THR A 68 -0.19 1.98 18.91
C THR A 68 1.21 2.00 19.51
N LYS A 69 1.52 2.98 20.36
CA LYS A 69 2.75 3.00 21.16
C LYS A 69 2.89 1.76 22.06
N GLU A 70 1.79 1.07 22.32
CA GLU A 70 1.68 -0.13 23.18
C GLU A 70 1.73 -1.45 22.38
N GLY A 71 1.94 -1.41 21.05
CA GLY A 71 2.01 -2.59 20.18
C GLY A 71 0.86 -2.72 19.17
N GLN A 72 0.69 -3.94 18.64
CA GLN A 72 -0.41 -4.25 17.71
C GLN A 72 -1.71 -4.46 18.49
N VAL A 73 -2.71 -3.61 18.25
CA VAL A 73 -4.04 -3.73 18.85
C VAL A 73 -5.05 -4.04 17.75
N ALA A 74 -5.72 -5.19 17.89
CA ALA A 74 -6.86 -5.56 17.06
C ALA A 74 -7.94 -6.12 18.01
N GLU A 75 -9.05 -5.42 18.20
CA GLU A 75 -10.15 -5.88 19.04
C GLU A 75 -10.99 -6.94 18.33
N SER A 76 -11.15 -6.82 17.01
CA SER A 76 -11.85 -7.79 16.17
C SER A 76 -11.14 -7.99 14.82
N LEU A 77 -11.32 -9.18 14.24
CA LEU A 77 -10.81 -9.52 12.92
C LEU A 77 -11.74 -8.94 11.85
N ASN A 78 -11.23 -8.03 11.02
CA ASN A 78 -11.99 -7.53 9.88
C ASN A 78 -11.83 -8.47 8.67
N THR A 79 -12.93 -9.08 8.24
CA THR A 79 -12.98 -10.02 7.12
C THR A 79 -13.87 -9.54 5.97
N LEU A 80 -14.37 -8.30 6.03
CA LEU A 80 -15.34 -7.73 5.09
C LEU A 80 -14.76 -6.56 4.28
N GLY A 81 -15.49 -6.09 3.30
CA GLY A 81 -15.05 -5.03 2.41
C GLY A 81 -13.74 -5.39 1.71
N MET A 82 -12.77 -4.51 1.71
CA MET A 82 -11.44 -4.74 1.11
C MET A 82 -10.71 -5.95 1.69
N TYR A 83 -10.98 -6.31 2.96
CA TYR A 83 -10.38 -7.47 3.63
C TYR A 83 -11.02 -8.81 3.24
N SER A 84 -12.13 -8.80 2.51
CA SER A 84 -12.70 -10.03 1.92
C SER A 84 -11.99 -10.46 0.63
N ILE A 85 -11.31 -9.55 -0.05
CA ILE A 85 -10.63 -9.81 -1.34
C ILE A 85 -9.11 -9.85 -1.23
N CYS A 86 -8.55 -9.23 -0.17
CA CYS A 86 -7.11 -9.17 0.07
C CYS A 86 -6.84 -9.03 1.57
N ARG A 87 -5.86 -9.79 2.11
CA ARG A 87 -5.54 -9.71 3.55
C ARG A 87 -4.81 -8.41 3.92
N HIS A 88 -4.00 -7.88 2.99
CA HIS A 88 -3.18 -6.69 3.21
C HIS A 88 -3.46 -5.56 2.21
N PRO A 89 -4.72 -5.10 2.07
CA PRO A 89 -5.09 -4.14 1.05
C PRO A 89 -4.46 -2.74 1.25
N LEU A 90 -4.17 -2.35 2.50
CA LEU A 90 -3.47 -1.10 2.80
C LEU A 90 -2.03 -1.11 2.27
N TYR A 91 -1.36 -2.28 2.29
CA TYR A 91 -0.01 -2.39 1.75
C TYR A 91 -0.03 -2.39 0.22
N LEU A 92 -1.05 -2.98 -0.41
CA LEU A 92 -1.25 -2.84 -1.85
C LEU A 92 -1.46 -1.37 -2.26
N GLY A 93 -2.28 -0.64 -1.50
CA GLY A 93 -2.45 0.81 -1.70
C GLY A 93 -1.13 1.58 -1.59
N ASN A 94 -0.32 1.28 -0.57
CA ASN A 94 1.01 1.88 -0.41
C ASN A 94 1.92 1.57 -1.60
N LEU A 95 1.92 0.32 -2.09
CA LEU A 95 2.72 -0.05 -3.26
C LEU A 95 2.37 0.82 -4.46
N LEU A 96 1.09 0.94 -4.78
CA LEU A 96 0.65 1.71 -5.96
C LEU A 96 0.96 3.20 -5.82
N MET A 97 0.75 3.80 -4.64
CA MET A 97 1.10 5.19 -4.40
C MET A 97 2.58 5.46 -4.66
N TRP A 98 3.46 4.66 -4.06
CA TRP A 98 4.90 4.82 -4.25
C TRP A 98 5.36 4.44 -5.65
N LEU A 99 4.75 3.41 -6.25
CA LEU A 99 5.06 2.98 -7.61
C LEU A 99 4.76 4.10 -8.63
N GLY A 100 3.66 4.82 -8.49
CA GLY A 100 3.36 5.97 -9.33
C GLY A 100 4.47 7.02 -9.28
N ILE A 101 4.95 7.38 -8.08
CA ILE A 101 6.06 8.33 -7.89
C ILE A 101 7.36 7.79 -8.49
N VAL A 102 7.68 6.53 -8.25
CA VAL A 102 8.91 5.89 -8.76
C VAL A 102 8.92 5.81 -10.29
N LEU A 103 7.78 5.49 -10.91
CA LEU A 103 7.62 5.46 -12.36
C LEU A 103 7.73 6.86 -12.97
N TYR A 104 7.27 7.89 -12.27
CA TYR A 104 7.41 9.28 -12.69
C TYR A 104 8.89 9.70 -12.82
N ILE A 105 9.77 9.21 -11.92
CA ILE A 105 11.22 9.41 -12.00
C ILE A 105 11.77 8.84 -13.32
N GLY A 106 11.19 7.74 -13.83
CA GLY A 106 11.47 7.21 -15.17
C GLY A 106 12.77 6.44 -15.31
N HIS A 107 13.34 5.95 -14.23
CA HIS A 107 14.56 5.14 -14.24
C HIS A 107 14.23 3.68 -13.91
N ILE A 108 14.38 2.77 -14.90
CA ILE A 108 13.94 1.36 -14.77
C ILE A 108 14.62 0.63 -13.61
N TRP A 109 15.92 0.78 -13.45
CA TRP A 109 16.65 0.12 -12.39
C TRP A 109 16.25 0.61 -11.00
N PHE A 110 15.90 1.90 -10.89
CA PHE A 110 15.36 2.44 -9.64
C PHE A 110 14.01 1.80 -9.31
N ALA A 111 13.14 1.62 -10.32
CA ALA A 111 11.86 0.94 -10.13
C ALA A 111 12.03 -0.53 -9.73
N VAL A 112 12.98 -1.25 -10.35
CA VAL A 112 13.28 -2.65 -9.99
C VAL A 112 13.79 -2.74 -8.55
N VAL A 113 14.76 -1.91 -8.18
CA VAL A 113 15.30 -1.89 -6.81
C VAL A 113 14.21 -1.53 -5.80
N PHE A 114 13.37 -0.53 -6.11
CA PHE A 114 12.22 -0.18 -5.27
C PHE A 114 11.29 -1.38 -5.05
N LEU A 115 10.88 -2.08 -6.11
CA LEU A 115 9.98 -3.22 -6.02
C LEU A 115 10.58 -4.36 -5.18
N LEU A 116 11.86 -4.66 -5.35
CA LEU A 116 12.56 -5.68 -4.56
C LEU A 116 12.64 -5.30 -3.08
N LEU A 117 13.03 -4.05 -2.77
CA LEU A 117 13.08 -3.57 -1.40
C LEU A 117 11.67 -3.51 -0.78
N TYR A 118 10.67 -3.10 -1.55
CA TYR A 118 9.28 -3.09 -1.12
C TYR A 118 8.81 -4.51 -0.76
N ALA A 119 9.03 -5.47 -1.64
CA ALA A 119 8.64 -6.86 -1.43
C ALA A 119 9.30 -7.44 -0.17
N LEU A 120 10.63 -7.31 -0.03
CA LEU A 120 11.38 -7.81 1.13
C LEU A 120 10.93 -7.16 2.45
N TYR A 121 10.66 -5.85 2.43
CA TYR A 121 10.29 -5.12 3.63
C TYR A 121 8.86 -5.45 4.06
N TYR A 122 7.91 -5.41 3.10
CA TYR A 122 6.50 -5.65 3.43
C TYR A 122 6.19 -7.12 3.68
N GLU A 123 6.90 -8.07 3.05
CA GLU A 123 6.80 -9.48 3.41
C GLU A 123 7.02 -9.70 4.90
N ARG A 124 8.08 -9.13 5.46
CA ARG A 124 8.40 -9.23 6.90
C ARG A 124 7.34 -8.60 7.79
N ILE A 125 6.79 -7.45 7.38
CA ILE A 125 5.72 -6.77 8.11
C ILE A 125 4.44 -7.60 8.07
N MET A 126 4.04 -8.09 6.89
CA MET A 126 2.88 -8.94 6.71
C MET A 126 3.00 -10.24 7.52
N PHE A 127 4.16 -10.89 7.46
CA PHE A 127 4.42 -12.08 8.26
C PHE A 127 4.24 -11.83 9.76
N ALA A 128 4.84 -10.77 10.30
CA ALA A 128 4.71 -10.43 11.72
C ALA A 128 3.26 -10.10 12.11
N GLU A 129 2.51 -9.42 11.25
CA GLU A 129 1.10 -9.11 11.46
C GLU A 129 0.23 -10.38 11.43
N GLU A 130 0.48 -11.27 10.47
CA GLU A 130 -0.23 -12.55 10.37
C GLU A 130 0.03 -13.46 11.58
N GLN A 131 1.28 -13.52 12.08
CA GLN A 131 1.58 -14.28 13.30
C GLN A 131 0.85 -13.72 14.51
N PHE A 132 0.78 -12.40 14.66
CA PHE A 132 0.03 -11.76 15.73
C PHE A 132 -1.47 -12.07 15.62
N LEU A 133 -2.07 -11.93 14.42
CA LEU A 133 -3.50 -12.21 14.21
C LEU A 133 -3.82 -13.70 14.42
N ARG A 134 -2.96 -14.60 13.95
CA ARG A 134 -3.08 -16.05 14.19
C ARG A 134 -3.06 -16.38 15.69
N GLY A 135 -2.14 -15.79 16.43
CA GLY A 135 -2.06 -16.00 17.89
C GLY A 135 -3.27 -15.46 18.63
N LYS A 136 -3.86 -14.36 18.14
CA LYS A 136 -4.97 -13.69 18.81
C LYS A 136 -6.33 -14.29 18.47
N PHE A 137 -6.59 -14.62 17.20
CA PHE A 137 -7.89 -15.07 16.71
C PHE A 137 -7.96 -16.57 16.40
N GLY A 138 -6.83 -17.28 16.47
CA GLY A 138 -6.78 -18.74 16.35
C GLY A 138 -7.44 -19.25 15.07
N GLN A 139 -8.45 -20.11 15.23
CA GLN A 139 -9.12 -20.78 14.11
C GLN A 139 -9.86 -19.81 13.19
N ASP A 140 -10.49 -18.75 13.72
CA ASP A 140 -11.21 -17.76 12.91
C ASP A 140 -10.27 -17.09 11.90
N TYR A 141 -9.02 -16.81 12.30
CA TYR A 141 -8.00 -16.28 11.41
C TYR A 141 -7.60 -17.32 10.34
N LEU A 142 -7.40 -18.58 10.73
CA LEU A 142 -7.00 -19.64 9.81
C LEU A 142 -8.05 -19.86 8.72
N ASP A 143 -9.32 -19.94 9.09
CA ASP A 143 -10.44 -20.13 8.15
C ASP A 143 -10.56 -18.97 7.16
N TRP A 144 -10.45 -17.75 7.67
CA TRP A 144 -10.43 -16.57 6.81
C TRP A 144 -9.22 -16.53 5.88
N SER A 145 -8.02 -16.75 6.43
CA SER A 145 -6.78 -16.66 5.68
C SER A 145 -6.62 -17.75 4.62
N ALA A 146 -7.22 -18.92 4.83
CA ALA A 146 -7.27 -20.00 3.84
C ALA A 146 -8.06 -19.60 2.57
N SER A 147 -9.03 -18.72 2.72
CA SER A 147 -9.91 -18.30 1.62
C SER A 147 -9.50 -17.00 0.94
N VAL A 148 -8.77 -16.11 1.63
CA VAL A 148 -8.42 -14.76 1.16
C VAL A 148 -6.93 -14.68 0.83
N PRO A 149 -6.53 -14.26 -0.38
CA PRO A 149 -5.13 -14.14 -0.75
C PRO A 149 -4.43 -13.02 0.06
N ALA A 150 -3.12 -13.21 0.29
CA ALA A 150 -2.35 -12.27 1.10
C ALA A 150 -2.26 -10.87 0.48
N PHE A 151 -1.96 -10.79 -0.81
CA PHE A 151 -1.60 -9.52 -1.44
C PHE A 151 -2.40 -9.21 -2.72
N TRP A 152 -2.49 -10.14 -3.67
CA TRP A 152 -3.22 -9.91 -4.93
C TRP A 152 -4.73 -10.05 -4.73
N PRO A 153 -5.54 -9.03 -5.09
CA PRO A 153 -6.96 -9.06 -4.79
C PRO A 153 -7.74 -10.09 -5.61
N ALA A 154 -8.57 -10.89 -4.95
CA ALA A 154 -9.53 -11.78 -5.57
C ALA A 154 -10.90 -11.09 -5.64
N LEU A 155 -11.12 -10.24 -6.64
CA LEU A 155 -12.30 -9.37 -6.75
C LEU A 155 -13.63 -10.12 -6.68
N GLY A 156 -13.70 -11.37 -7.18
CA GLY A 156 -14.91 -12.19 -7.12
C GLY A 156 -15.34 -12.63 -5.70
N ARG A 157 -14.56 -12.31 -4.67
CA ARG A 157 -14.85 -12.65 -3.26
C ARG A 157 -15.36 -11.48 -2.44
N TRP A 158 -15.74 -10.39 -3.07
CA TRP A 158 -16.24 -9.22 -2.38
C TRP A 158 -17.41 -9.56 -1.45
N LYS A 159 -17.30 -9.16 -0.20
CA LYS A 159 -18.37 -9.20 0.80
C LYS A 159 -18.65 -7.77 1.25
N GLU A 160 -19.93 -7.43 1.39
CA GLU A 160 -20.32 -6.08 1.80
C GLU A 160 -19.81 -5.75 3.21
N PRO A 161 -19.30 -4.53 3.43
CA PRO A 161 -18.89 -4.08 4.76
C PRO A 161 -20.10 -3.92 5.68
N GLU A 162 -19.93 -4.19 6.98
CA GLU A 162 -21.00 -3.99 7.99
C GLU A 162 -21.32 -2.52 8.23
N VAL A 163 -20.36 -1.64 8.01
CA VAL A 163 -20.52 -0.20 8.27
C VAL A 163 -20.50 0.59 6.97
N GLY A 164 -21.32 1.64 6.91
CA GLY A 164 -21.33 2.58 5.81
C GLY A 164 -19.99 3.33 5.65
N PHE A 165 -19.71 3.80 4.45
CA PHE A 165 -18.51 4.57 4.16
C PHE A 165 -18.45 5.87 4.96
N SER A 166 -17.34 6.10 5.66
CA SER A 166 -17.12 7.27 6.50
C SER A 166 -16.01 8.17 5.96
N MET A 167 -16.38 9.20 5.21
CA MET A 167 -15.44 10.22 4.74
C MET A 167 -14.66 10.88 5.88
N ARG A 168 -15.30 11.07 7.04
CA ARG A 168 -14.63 11.63 8.22
C ARG A 168 -13.47 10.76 8.70
N ASN A 169 -13.61 9.42 8.65
CA ASN A 169 -12.54 8.50 9.00
C ASN A 169 -11.40 8.58 7.99
N VAL A 170 -11.72 8.67 6.70
CA VAL A 170 -10.75 8.83 5.62
C VAL A 170 -9.93 10.10 5.83
N LEU A 171 -10.59 11.26 5.96
CA LEU A 171 -9.90 12.54 6.16
C LEU A 171 -9.02 12.56 7.43
N LYS A 172 -9.46 11.94 8.52
CA LYS A 172 -8.68 11.89 9.77
C LYS A 172 -7.46 10.98 9.70
N ARG A 173 -7.52 9.91 8.91
CA ARG A 173 -6.49 8.87 8.89
C ARG A 173 -5.56 8.98 7.70
N GLU A 174 -6.04 9.50 6.58
CA GLU A 174 -5.33 9.55 5.30
C GLU A 174 -4.86 10.97 4.93
N TYR A 175 -5.06 11.99 5.80
CA TYR A 175 -4.65 13.34 5.45
C TYR A 175 -3.16 13.43 5.07
N ASN A 176 -2.29 12.67 5.75
CA ASN A 176 -0.88 12.60 5.40
C ASN A 176 -0.64 11.92 4.04
N GLY A 177 -1.47 10.94 3.66
CA GLY A 177 -1.41 10.28 2.36
C GLY A 177 -1.82 11.21 1.21
N PHE A 178 -2.82 12.06 1.42
CA PHE A 178 -3.25 13.05 0.42
C PHE A 178 -2.19 14.12 0.14
N PHE A 179 -1.31 14.42 1.10
CA PHE A 179 -0.22 15.36 0.90
C PHE A 179 1.06 14.71 0.34
N ALA A 180 1.11 13.39 0.24
CA ALA A 180 2.26 12.65 -0.27
C ALA A 180 2.17 12.32 -1.77
N VAL A 181 1.00 12.46 -2.38
CA VAL A 181 0.72 12.27 -3.81
C VAL A 181 0.54 13.63 -4.48
#